data_c815f374fbf0c34f81f5f231d1406142
#
_entry.id   c815f374fbf0c34f81f5f231d1406142
#
_cell.length_a   1.000
_cell.length_b   1.000
_cell.length_c   1.000
_cell.angle_alpha   90.00
_cell.angle_beta   90.00
_cell.angle_gamma   90.00
#
_symmetry.space_group_name_H-M   'P 1'
#
loop_
_entity.id
_entity.type
_entity.pdbx_description
1 polymer ?
#
loop_
_entity_poly.entity_id
_entity_poly.type
_entity_poly.pdbx_seq_one_letter_code
_entity_poly.pdbx_strand_id
1 'polypeptide(L)'
;DDGNPVDPNADIIVGTYEGIDHALRTGKDLGDIGTVVIDEVHTLGEEGRGHRLDGLISRLKHYTESRNQGTQWVYLSATVGNPEELAGQLEANLVEFEERPIPIERHVTFADGQEKPRIENKLVRRAFDQKSSKGYRGQTIIFTNSRRRCHEIARKLEYDAAPYHAGLDYGRRKTVERKFGDQDLAAVVTTAALAAGVDFPASQVIFDSLAMGIEWLSVQEFEQMLGRAGRPDYHDEGTVYLLVEPDGSYHGSQEMTEDEVAFKLLKGEMESVRTTYDESSAVEETLANLVVAGTEAKRLNDRMVGEIPTKHALGKLLEFGFIEGLEPSRLGYAVCRHFLAPGEAFAMLDGIRKGSHPYDIVADLELDDEE
;
A
#
# COMPACT_ATOMS: atom_id res chain seq x y z
N ASP A 1 -14.39 3.07 -5.92
CA ASP A 1 -15.32 2.68 -4.87
C ASP A 1 -16.74 3.13 -5.18
N ASP A 2 -17.38 2.46 -6.15
CA ASP A 2 -18.70 2.90 -6.63
C ASP A 2 -19.87 2.27 -5.87
N GLY A 3 -19.62 1.72 -4.68
CA GLY A 3 -20.67 1.20 -3.81
C GLY A 3 -21.51 0.06 -4.43
N ASN A 4 -20.99 -0.61 -5.47
CA ASN A 4 -21.67 -1.74 -6.05
C ASN A 4 -21.73 -2.89 -5.05
N PRO A 5 -22.93 -3.45 -4.79
CA PRO A 5 -23.06 -4.61 -3.92
C PRO A 5 -22.28 -5.78 -4.52
N VAL A 6 -21.62 -6.56 -3.66
CA VAL A 6 -21.01 -7.83 -4.07
C VAL A 6 -22.10 -8.74 -4.63
N ASP A 7 -21.91 -9.23 -5.86
CA ASP A 7 -22.80 -10.23 -6.48
C ASP A 7 -22.25 -11.63 -6.18
N PRO A 8 -22.92 -12.44 -5.36
CA PRO A 8 -22.48 -13.79 -5.01
C PRO A 8 -22.49 -14.78 -6.19
N ASN A 9 -23.10 -14.40 -7.31
CA ASN A 9 -23.14 -15.22 -8.54
C ASN A 9 -22.10 -14.78 -9.58
N ALA A 10 -21.28 -13.77 -9.26
CA ALA A 10 -20.22 -13.34 -10.17
C ALA A 10 -19.12 -14.41 -10.26
N ASP A 11 -18.62 -14.66 -11.47
CA ASP A 11 -17.49 -15.59 -11.68
C ASP A 11 -16.20 -15.07 -11.05
N ILE A 12 -16.04 -13.74 -10.98
CA ILE A 12 -14.87 -13.06 -10.39
C ILE A 12 -15.34 -11.88 -9.56
N ILE A 13 -14.91 -11.83 -8.30
CA ILE A 13 -15.10 -10.69 -7.41
C ILE A 13 -13.75 -10.03 -7.17
N VAL A 14 -13.64 -8.74 -7.46
CA VAL A 14 -12.44 -7.92 -7.21
C VAL A 14 -12.82 -6.79 -6.26
N GLY A 15 -12.05 -6.60 -5.22
CA GLY A 15 -12.27 -5.54 -4.23
C GLY A 15 -10.99 -5.15 -3.51
N THR A 16 -11.04 -4.01 -2.83
CA THR A 16 -10.01 -3.65 -1.85
C THR A 16 -10.15 -4.54 -0.62
N TYR A 17 -9.11 -4.61 0.20
CA TYR A 17 -9.15 -5.38 1.45
C TYR A 17 -10.31 -4.93 2.34
N GLU A 18 -10.45 -3.62 2.51
CA GLU A 18 -11.52 -3.04 3.30
C GLU A 18 -12.91 -3.35 2.72
N GLY A 19 -13.05 -3.35 1.39
CA GLY A 19 -14.31 -3.65 0.72
C GLY A 19 -14.77 -5.09 0.92
N ILE A 20 -13.85 -6.05 0.79
CA ILE A 20 -14.13 -7.48 1.03
C ILE A 20 -14.36 -7.73 2.53
N ASP A 21 -13.54 -7.12 3.40
CA ASP A 21 -13.70 -7.26 4.84
C ASP A 21 -15.04 -6.66 5.34
N HIS A 22 -15.43 -5.52 4.78
CA HIS A 22 -16.76 -4.95 5.06
C HIS A 22 -17.89 -5.91 4.68
N ALA A 23 -17.76 -6.61 3.56
CA ALA A 23 -18.77 -7.60 3.18
C ALA A 23 -18.86 -8.73 4.21
N LEU A 24 -17.74 -9.25 4.71
CA LEU A 24 -17.71 -10.27 5.76
C LEU A 24 -18.27 -9.75 7.09
N ARG A 25 -17.82 -8.58 7.56
CA ARG A 25 -18.26 -7.94 8.81
C ARG A 25 -19.78 -7.61 8.81
N THR A 26 -20.35 -7.45 7.62
CA THR A 26 -21.80 -7.19 7.46
C THR A 26 -22.61 -8.44 7.11
N GLY A 27 -21.97 -9.60 7.08
CA GLY A 27 -22.64 -10.88 6.81
C GLY A 27 -23.13 -11.03 5.36
N LYS A 28 -22.52 -10.31 4.40
CA LYS A 28 -22.85 -10.46 2.99
C LYS A 28 -22.36 -11.83 2.48
N ASP A 29 -23.15 -12.43 1.63
CA ASP A 29 -22.74 -13.64 0.91
C ASP A 29 -21.77 -13.31 -0.21
N LEU A 30 -20.63 -13.99 -0.23
CA LEU A 30 -19.63 -13.90 -1.29
C LEU A 30 -19.75 -15.07 -2.29
N GLY A 31 -20.75 -15.93 -2.14
CA GLY A 31 -20.92 -17.12 -2.96
C GLY A 31 -19.90 -18.23 -2.64
N ASP A 32 -19.78 -19.15 -3.56
CA ASP A 32 -18.84 -20.28 -3.48
C ASP A 32 -17.49 -19.85 -4.07
N ILE A 33 -16.44 -19.90 -3.26
CA ILE A 33 -15.11 -19.39 -3.61
C ILE A 33 -14.16 -20.56 -3.90
N GLY A 34 -13.81 -20.77 -5.16
CA GLY A 34 -12.82 -21.77 -5.58
C GLY A 34 -11.37 -21.33 -5.42
N THR A 35 -11.10 -20.05 -5.61
CA THR A 35 -9.74 -19.47 -5.48
C THR A 35 -9.79 -18.10 -4.83
N VAL A 36 -8.91 -17.85 -3.87
CA VAL A 36 -8.66 -16.53 -3.30
C VAL A 36 -7.26 -16.07 -3.74
N VAL A 37 -7.18 -14.88 -4.29
CA VAL A 37 -5.89 -14.23 -4.60
C VAL A 37 -5.74 -13.00 -3.72
N ILE A 38 -4.70 -12.97 -2.90
CA ILE A 38 -4.30 -11.81 -2.10
C ILE A 38 -3.10 -11.19 -2.79
N ASP A 39 -3.29 -10.03 -3.38
CA ASP A 39 -2.23 -9.27 -4.02
C ASP A 39 -1.49 -8.41 -2.98
N GLU A 40 -0.22 -8.09 -3.21
CA GLU A 40 0.61 -7.27 -2.33
C GLU A 40 0.58 -7.73 -0.84
N VAL A 41 0.68 -9.06 -0.61
CA VAL A 41 0.56 -9.62 0.76
C VAL A 41 1.63 -9.10 1.74
N HIS A 42 2.71 -8.52 1.23
CA HIS A 42 3.72 -7.84 2.06
C HIS A 42 3.15 -6.63 2.84
N THR A 43 1.98 -6.11 2.47
CA THR A 43 1.21 -5.13 3.26
C THR A 43 0.94 -5.61 4.69
N LEU A 44 1.05 -6.91 4.98
CA LEU A 44 1.03 -7.45 6.35
C LEU A 44 2.06 -6.80 7.29
N GLY A 45 3.17 -6.27 6.75
CA GLY A 45 4.19 -5.54 7.50
C GLY A 45 3.97 -4.05 7.61
N GLU A 46 2.94 -3.48 6.96
CA GLU A 46 2.68 -2.05 7.00
C GLU A 46 1.97 -1.64 8.30
N GLU A 47 2.50 -0.61 8.95
CA GLU A 47 1.88 -0.01 10.12
C GLU A 47 0.48 0.54 9.78
N GLY A 48 -0.48 0.36 10.66
CA GLY A 48 -1.86 0.82 10.48
C GLY A 48 -2.71 0.03 9.47
N ARG A 49 -2.12 -0.82 8.62
CA ARG A 49 -2.85 -1.60 7.60
C ARG A 49 -2.64 -3.10 7.68
N GLY A 50 -1.47 -3.53 8.10
CA GLY A 50 -1.09 -4.94 8.13
C GLY A 50 -2.02 -5.79 8.99
N HIS A 51 -2.42 -5.30 10.15
CA HIS A 51 -3.36 -5.99 11.04
C HIS A 51 -4.73 -6.23 10.40
N ARG A 52 -5.24 -5.29 9.57
CA ARG A 52 -6.53 -5.42 8.88
C ARG A 52 -6.48 -6.48 7.78
N LEU A 53 -5.36 -6.55 7.05
CA LEU A 53 -5.16 -7.59 6.04
C LEU A 53 -5.06 -8.97 6.71
N ASP A 54 -4.34 -9.08 7.81
CA ASP A 54 -4.20 -10.31 8.58
C ASP A 54 -5.58 -10.81 9.08
N GLY A 55 -6.37 -9.91 9.67
CA GLY A 55 -7.73 -10.20 10.08
C GLY A 55 -8.65 -10.61 8.92
N LEU A 56 -8.56 -9.92 7.78
CA LEU A 56 -9.30 -10.29 6.57
C LEU A 56 -8.94 -11.71 6.11
N ILE A 57 -7.65 -12.06 6.03
CA ILE A 57 -7.21 -13.41 5.63
C ILE A 57 -7.80 -14.46 6.55
N SER A 58 -7.75 -14.24 7.86
CA SER A 58 -8.31 -15.16 8.86
C SER A 58 -9.83 -15.32 8.69
N ARG A 59 -10.57 -14.24 8.50
CA ARG A 59 -12.04 -14.26 8.28
C ARG A 59 -12.43 -14.90 6.96
N LEU A 60 -11.68 -14.66 5.87
CA LEU A 60 -11.92 -15.32 4.58
C LEU A 60 -11.66 -16.82 4.67
N LYS A 61 -10.58 -17.25 5.33
CA LYS A 61 -10.32 -18.68 5.59
C LYS A 61 -11.50 -19.31 6.35
N HIS A 62 -11.99 -18.64 7.40
CA HIS A 62 -13.18 -19.11 8.15
C HIS A 62 -14.42 -19.20 7.26
N TYR A 63 -14.68 -18.18 6.42
CA TYR A 63 -15.81 -18.15 5.50
C TYR A 63 -15.78 -19.32 4.53
N THR A 64 -14.64 -19.58 3.89
CA THR A 64 -14.49 -20.68 2.91
C THR A 64 -14.55 -22.05 3.58
N GLU A 65 -13.92 -22.23 4.75
CA GLU A 65 -13.95 -23.48 5.51
C GLU A 65 -15.36 -23.83 6.00
N SER A 66 -16.13 -22.84 6.46
CA SER A 66 -17.50 -23.05 6.93
C SER A 66 -18.45 -23.57 5.85
N ARG A 67 -18.09 -23.39 4.57
CA ARG A 67 -18.81 -23.90 3.40
C ARG A 67 -18.24 -25.19 2.85
N ASN A 68 -17.29 -25.80 3.57
CA ASN A 68 -16.66 -27.08 3.24
C ASN A 68 -16.00 -27.10 1.86
N GLN A 69 -15.28 -26.03 1.51
CA GLN A 69 -14.70 -25.82 0.20
C GLN A 69 -13.19 -26.04 0.23
N GLY A 70 -12.69 -26.81 -0.73
CA GLY A 70 -11.26 -26.91 -1.01
C GLY A 70 -10.75 -25.67 -1.77
N THR A 71 -10.82 -24.50 -1.13
CA THR A 71 -10.42 -23.23 -1.74
C THR A 71 -8.91 -23.18 -1.94
N GLN A 72 -8.48 -22.82 -3.14
CA GLN A 72 -7.07 -22.53 -3.43
C GLN A 72 -6.71 -21.13 -2.97
N TRP A 73 -5.57 -20.99 -2.28
CA TRP A 73 -5.03 -19.72 -1.85
C TRP A 73 -3.78 -19.36 -2.63
N VAL A 74 -3.74 -18.14 -3.14
CA VAL A 74 -2.61 -17.58 -3.88
C VAL A 74 -2.25 -16.25 -3.23
N TYR A 75 -1.01 -16.11 -2.80
CA TYR A 75 -0.48 -14.88 -2.23
C TYR A 75 0.57 -14.32 -3.16
N LEU A 76 0.39 -13.09 -3.61
CA LEU A 76 1.33 -12.39 -4.47
C LEU A 76 2.04 -11.32 -3.64
N SER A 77 3.34 -11.25 -3.78
CA SER A 77 4.18 -10.31 -3.04
C SER A 77 5.28 -9.74 -3.93
N ALA A 78 5.67 -8.50 -3.66
CA ALA A 78 7.00 -8.04 -4.01
C ALA A 78 8.06 -8.85 -3.22
N THR A 79 9.33 -8.65 -3.50
CA THR A 79 10.43 -9.26 -2.74
C THR A 79 10.35 -8.84 -1.28
N VAL A 80 10.52 -9.79 -0.36
CA VAL A 80 10.49 -9.59 1.09
C VAL A 80 11.73 -10.22 1.73
N GLY A 81 12.09 -9.77 2.95
CA GLY A 81 13.30 -10.24 3.63
C GLY A 81 13.18 -11.62 4.29
N ASN A 82 11.95 -12.13 4.45
CA ASN A 82 11.67 -13.40 5.14
C ASN A 82 10.61 -14.25 4.41
N PRO A 83 10.83 -14.61 3.13
CA PRO A 83 9.80 -15.25 2.31
C PRO A 83 9.39 -16.64 2.83
N GLU A 84 10.33 -17.45 3.32
CA GLU A 84 10.02 -18.77 3.87
C GLU A 84 9.21 -18.70 5.16
N GLU A 85 9.55 -17.76 6.06
CA GLU A 85 8.81 -17.55 7.31
C GLU A 85 7.38 -17.10 7.01
N LEU A 86 7.21 -16.14 6.12
CA LEU A 86 5.90 -15.63 5.71
C LEU A 86 5.06 -16.72 5.04
N ALA A 87 5.65 -17.49 4.13
CA ALA A 87 4.95 -18.61 3.48
C ALA A 87 4.51 -19.67 4.51
N GLY A 88 5.37 -19.97 5.50
CA GLY A 88 5.01 -20.88 6.60
C GLY A 88 3.84 -20.38 7.44
N GLN A 89 3.83 -19.10 7.79
CA GLN A 89 2.74 -18.47 8.55
C GLN A 89 1.42 -18.44 7.78
N LEU A 90 1.47 -18.24 6.46
CA LEU A 90 0.31 -18.27 5.58
C LEU A 90 -0.16 -19.68 5.18
N GLU A 91 0.58 -20.72 5.60
CA GLU A 91 0.35 -22.13 5.23
C GLU A 91 0.42 -22.36 3.72
N ALA A 92 1.33 -21.64 3.04
CA ALA A 92 1.50 -21.66 1.60
C ALA A 92 2.86 -22.26 1.18
N ASN A 93 2.92 -22.79 -0.04
CA ASN A 93 4.19 -23.18 -0.65
C ASN A 93 4.84 -21.96 -1.28
N LEU A 94 6.12 -21.71 -0.97
CA LEU A 94 6.89 -20.63 -1.56
C LEU A 94 7.24 -20.96 -3.01
N VAL A 95 6.98 -20.01 -3.91
CA VAL A 95 7.46 -20.03 -5.29
C VAL A 95 8.20 -18.71 -5.53
N GLU A 96 9.49 -18.78 -5.72
CA GLU A 96 10.33 -17.63 -6.03
C GLU A 96 10.62 -17.57 -7.52
N PHE A 97 10.55 -16.38 -8.08
CA PHE A 97 10.88 -16.11 -9.47
C PHE A 97 11.95 -15.00 -9.51
N GLU A 98 13.20 -15.41 -9.70
CA GLU A 98 14.36 -14.49 -9.67
C GLU A 98 14.60 -13.78 -11.00
N GLU A 99 14.12 -14.34 -12.12
CA GLU A 99 14.40 -13.80 -13.44
C GLU A 99 13.45 -12.64 -13.79
N ARG A 100 14.02 -11.44 -13.91
CA ARG A 100 13.28 -10.34 -14.54
C ARG A 100 13.27 -10.57 -16.06
N PRO A 101 12.10 -10.46 -16.70
CA PRO A 101 12.01 -10.65 -18.17
C PRO A 101 12.80 -9.58 -18.95
N ILE A 102 13.12 -8.45 -18.31
CA ILE A 102 13.91 -7.36 -18.86
C ILE A 102 14.98 -6.92 -17.85
N PRO A 103 16.26 -6.81 -18.28
CA PRO A 103 17.32 -6.31 -17.41
C PRO A 103 17.09 -4.84 -17.06
N ILE A 104 17.44 -4.46 -15.83
CA ILE A 104 17.40 -3.08 -15.35
C ILE A 104 18.82 -2.63 -15.00
N GLU A 105 19.27 -1.58 -15.67
CA GLU A 105 20.51 -0.90 -15.32
C GLU A 105 20.23 0.20 -14.28
N ARG A 106 21.04 0.24 -13.22
CA ARG A 106 20.90 1.21 -12.12
C ARG A 106 22.10 2.14 -12.09
N HIS A 107 21.86 3.44 -12.08
CA HIS A 107 22.88 4.49 -12.07
C HIS A 107 22.68 5.45 -10.92
N VAL A 108 23.73 5.78 -10.19
CA VAL A 108 23.78 6.90 -9.26
C VAL A 108 24.46 8.07 -9.93
N THR A 109 23.85 9.23 -9.87
CA THR A 109 24.40 10.48 -10.39
C THR A 109 24.36 11.51 -9.27
N PHE A 110 25.51 11.92 -8.80
CA PHE A 110 25.62 13.00 -7.82
C PHE A 110 25.37 14.34 -8.51
N ALA A 111 24.41 15.09 -7.98
CA ALA A 111 23.98 16.36 -8.55
C ALA A 111 23.33 17.24 -7.47
N ASP A 112 23.71 18.52 -7.43
CA ASP A 112 23.01 19.49 -6.61
C ASP A 112 21.65 19.92 -7.21
N GLY A 113 20.85 20.63 -6.45
CA GLY A 113 19.52 21.07 -6.88
C GLY A 113 19.51 21.99 -8.10
N GLN A 114 20.65 22.60 -8.48
CA GLN A 114 20.78 23.44 -9.69
C GLN A 114 21.12 22.59 -10.92
N GLU A 115 21.82 21.51 -10.74
CA GLU A 115 22.25 20.60 -11.80
C GLU A 115 21.15 19.59 -12.20
N LYS A 116 20.34 19.14 -11.23
CA LYS A 116 19.27 18.15 -11.46
C LYS A 116 18.41 18.48 -12.68
N PRO A 117 17.86 19.70 -12.90
CA PRO A 117 17.02 20.00 -14.06
C PRO A 117 17.72 19.81 -15.41
N ARG A 118 19.02 20.10 -15.48
CA ARG A 118 19.81 19.88 -16.70
C ARG A 118 20.01 18.40 -16.99
N ILE A 119 20.26 17.62 -15.96
CA ILE A 119 20.44 16.17 -16.06
C ILE A 119 19.12 15.49 -16.45
N GLU A 120 18.02 15.85 -15.82
CA GLU A 120 16.68 15.36 -16.16
C GLU A 120 16.34 15.61 -17.62
N ASN A 121 16.50 16.84 -18.12
CA ASN A 121 16.27 17.17 -19.51
C ASN A 121 17.12 16.31 -20.46
N LYS A 122 18.41 16.14 -20.16
CA LYS A 122 19.31 15.31 -20.96
C LYS A 122 18.86 13.84 -20.98
N LEU A 123 18.46 13.29 -19.83
CA LEU A 123 18.05 11.89 -19.70
C LEU A 123 16.71 11.65 -20.41
N VAL A 124 15.70 12.52 -20.19
CA VAL A 124 14.38 12.43 -20.84
C VAL A 124 14.53 12.52 -22.36
N ARG A 125 15.30 13.49 -22.85
CA ARG A 125 15.57 13.62 -24.28
C ARG A 125 16.21 12.37 -24.85
N ARG A 126 17.30 11.88 -24.22
CA ARG A 126 18.01 10.67 -24.67
C ARG A 126 17.08 9.46 -24.76
N ALA A 127 16.24 9.25 -23.75
CA ALA A 127 15.29 8.15 -23.75
C ALA A 127 14.24 8.30 -24.86
N PHE A 128 13.61 9.48 -24.96
CA PHE A 128 12.49 9.71 -25.89
C PHE A 128 12.91 9.71 -27.35
N ASP A 129 14.15 10.09 -27.67
CA ASP A 129 14.71 10.06 -29.02
C ASP A 129 15.07 8.62 -29.47
N GLN A 130 15.17 7.68 -28.55
CA GLN A 130 15.42 6.27 -28.83
C GLN A 130 14.12 5.48 -28.98
N LYS A 131 14.19 4.41 -29.76
CA LYS A 131 13.09 3.45 -29.90
C LYS A 131 13.60 2.07 -29.58
N SER A 132 12.74 1.29 -28.91
CA SER A 132 12.99 -0.14 -28.69
C SER A 132 12.94 -0.91 -30.02
N SER A 133 13.39 -2.17 -29.99
CA SER A 133 13.25 -3.08 -31.13
C SER A 133 11.78 -3.28 -31.56
N LYS A 134 10.84 -3.01 -30.66
CA LYS A 134 9.40 -3.09 -30.88
C LYS A 134 8.79 -1.79 -31.41
N GLY A 135 9.60 -0.75 -31.59
CA GLY A 135 9.20 0.53 -32.17
C GLY A 135 8.66 1.57 -31.19
N TYR A 136 8.61 1.26 -29.88
CA TYR A 136 8.15 2.19 -28.84
C TYR A 136 9.27 3.18 -28.47
N ARG A 137 8.90 4.45 -28.26
CA ARG A 137 9.83 5.46 -27.72
C ARG A 137 10.12 5.20 -26.26
N GLY A 138 11.31 5.54 -25.83
CA GLY A 138 11.68 5.48 -24.42
C GLY A 138 11.01 6.63 -23.66
N GLN A 139 10.04 6.32 -22.80
CA GLN A 139 9.36 7.28 -21.93
C GLN A 139 9.92 7.20 -20.52
N THR A 140 9.78 8.31 -19.77
CA THR A 140 10.39 8.45 -18.44
C THR A 140 9.34 8.68 -17.36
N ILE A 141 9.46 8.00 -16.23
CA ILE A 141 8.79 8.37 -14.98
C ILE A 141 9.83 9.06 -14.09
N ILE A 142 9.48 10.26 -13.58
CA ILE A 142 10.32 10.98 -12.61
C ILE A 142 9.60 10.98 -11.27
N PHE A 143 10.22 10.37 -10.25
CA PHE A 143 9.73 10.38 -8.88
C PHE A 143 10.33 11.54 -8.10
N THR A 144 9.50 12.28 -7.37
CA THR A 144 9.90 13.41 -6.53
C THR A 144 9.09 13.49 -5.24
N ASN A 145 9.55 14.29 -4.29
CA ASN A 145 9.06 14.33 -2.91
C ASN A 145 7.74 15.08 -2.69
N SER A 146 7.26 15.89 -3.63
CA SER A 146 6.06 16.70 -3.41
C SER A 146 5.26 16.99 -4.67
N ARG A 147 3.94 17.17 -4.49
CA ARG A 147 3.02 17.55 -5.59
C ARG A 147 3.44 18.85 -6.29
N ARG A 148 3.95 19.81 -5.52
CA ARG A 148 4.45 21.08 -6.07
C ARG A 148 5.66 20.84 -6.98
N ARG A 149 6.60 20.02 -6.53
CA ARG A 149 7.80 19.67 -7.30
C ARG A 149 7.46 18.92 -8.59
N CYS A 150 6.40 18.08 -8.61
CA CYS A 150 5.90 17.46 -9.84
C CYS A 150 5.58 18.51 -10.93
N HIS A 151 4.87 19.56 -10.56
CA HIS A 151 4.54 20.65 -11.50
C HIS A 151 5.76 21.46 -11.93
N GLU A 152 6.70 21.71 -11.02
CA GLU A 152 7.93 22.48 -11.30
C GLU A 152 8.81 21.75 -12.30
N ILE A 153 9.06 20.45 -12.09
CA ILE A 153 9.88 19.63 -13.00
C ILE A 153 9.19 19.51 -14.35
N ALA A 154 7.90 19.11 -14.39
CA ALA A 154 7.17 18.96 -15.65
C ALA A 154 7.19 20.21 -16.53
N ARG A 155 7.16 21.42 -15.93
CA ARG A 155 7.26 22.70 -16.66
C ARG A 155 8.67 23.04 -17.17
N LYS A 156 9.71 22.50 -16.54
CA LYS A 156 11.12 22.76 -16.89
C LYS A 156 11.67 21.80 -17.91
N LEU A 157 10.97 20.69 -18.17
CA LEU A 157 11.36 19.76 -19.20
C LEU A 157 11.12 20.35 -20.60
N GLU A 158 12.07 20.11 -21.50
CA GLU A 158 12.04 20.58 -22.89
C GLU A 158 11.04 19.79 -23.76
N TYR A 159 10.74 18.55 -23.39
CA TYR A 159 9.77 17.67 -24.03
C TYR A 159 8.45 17.69 -23.28
N ASP A 160 7.36 17.33 -23.97
CA ASP A 160 6.04 17.27 -23.37
C ASP A 160 6.03 16.33 -22.16
N ALA A 161 5.69 16.90 -21.01
CA ALA A 161 5.62 16.19 -19.74
C ALA A 161 4.42 16.63 -18.92
N ALA A 162 3.92 15.77 -18.07
CA ALA A 162 2.78 16.08 -17.22
C ALA A 162 3.03 15.68 -15.74
N PRO A 163 2.55 16.46 -14.77
CA PRO A 163 2.50 16.04 -13.39
C PRO A 163 1.38 14.99 -13.21
N TYR A 164 1.63 14.01 -12.33
CA TYR A 164 0.65 13.01 -11.96
C TYR A 164 0.71 12.75 -10.44
N HIS A 165 -0.39 12.99 -9.73
CA HIS A 165 -0.47 12.78 -8.29
C HIS A 165 -1.92 12.70 -7.81
N ALA A 166 -2.15 12.17 -6.60
CA ALA A 166 -3.47 11.97 -6.02
C ALA A 166 -4.31 13.25 -5.88
N GLY A 167 -3.67 14.43 -5.83
CA GLY A 167 -4.37 15.74 -5.79
C GLY A 167 -4.96 16.21 -7.11
N LEU A 168 -4.74 15.48 -8.21
CA LEU A 168 -5.40 15.76 -9.49
C LEU A 168 -6.80 15.13 -9.51
N ASP A 169 -7.76 15.82 -10.15
CA ASP A 169 -9.06 15.23 -10.41
C ASP A 169 -8.98 14.01 -11.34
N TYR A 170 -9.98 13.16 -11.27
CA TYR A 170 -10.04 11.91 -12.03
C TYR A 170 -9.87 12.12 -13.53
N GLY A 171 -10.54 13.13 -14.09
CA GLY A 171 -10.49 13.43 -15.54
C GLY A 171 -9.08 13.81 -16.00
N ARG A 172 -8.36 14.61 -15.21
CA ARG A 172 -6.96 14.96 -15.48
C ARG A 172 -6.06 13.76 -15.42
N ARG A 173 -6.21 12.92 -14.39
CA ARG A 173 -5.42 11.68 -14.26
C ARG A 173 -5.61 10.80 -15.50
N LYS A 174 -6.85 10.53 -15.90
CA LYS A 174 -7.16 9.73 -17.10
C LYS A 174 -6.62 10.36 -18.40
N THR A 175 -6.59 11.69 -18.48
CA THR A 175 -6.00 12.38 -19.65
C THR A 175 -4.49 12.16 -19.72
N VAL A 176 -3.78 12.23 -18.58
CA VAL A 176 -2.32 11.98 -18.53
C VAL A 176 -2.02 10.51 -18.85
N GLU A 177 -2.78 9.56 -18.27
CA GLU A 177 -2.64 8.14 -18.53
C GLU A 177 -2.77 7.85 -20.05
N ARG A 178 -3.82 8.34 -20.68
CA ARG A 178 -4.04 8.17 -22.13
C ARG A 178 -2.90 8.77 -22.94
N LYS A 179 -2.51 10.03 -22.69
CA LYS A 179 -1.44 10.70 -23.43
C LYS A 179 -0.10 10.00 -23.29
N PHE A 180 0.20 9.44 -22.11
CA PHE A 180 1.42 8.68 -21.91
C PHE A 180 1.36 7.33 -22.65
N GLY A 181 0.25 6.62 -22.60
CA GLY A 181 0.03 5.39 -23.37
C GLY A 181 0.12 5.59 -24.88
N ASP A 182 -0.41 6.73 -25.38
CA ASP A 182 -0.34 7.12 -26.80
C ASP A 182 1.06 7.65 -27.21
N GLN A 183 2.02 7.73 -26.30
CA GLN A 183 3.37 8.30 -26.50
C GLN A 183 3.38 9.80 -26.86
N ASP A 184 2.35 10.54 -26.50
CA ASP A 184 2.27 12.00 -26.64
C ASP A 184 3.10 12.73 -25.57
N LEU A 185 3.42 12.06 -24.45
CA LEU A 185 4.26 12.59 -23.38
C LEU A 185 5.59 11.85 -23.32
N ALA A 186 6.68 12.59 -23.23
CA ALA A 186 8.01 12.03 -23.00
C ALA A 186 8.24 11.64 -21.54
N ALA A 187 7.60 12.36 -20.62
CA ALA A 187 7.74 12.09 -19.19
C ALA A 187 6.44 12.32 -18.40
N VAL A 188 6.31 11.57 -17.33
CA VAL A 188 5.37 11.82 -16.23
C VAL A 188 6.15 12.05 -14.96
N VAL A 189 5.82 13.13 -14.23
CA VAL A 189 6.45 13.48 -12.95
C VAL A 189 5.48 13.22 -11.82
N THR A 190 5.87 12.42 -10.84
CA THR A 190 4.95 11.88 -9.84
C THR A 190 5.57 11.81 -8.45
N THR A 191 4.72 11.63 -7.46
CA THR A 191 5.10 11.19 -6.10
C THR A 191 4.88 9.68 -5.95
N ALA A 192 5.11 9.12 -4.77
CA ALA A 192 4.85 7.70 -4.46
C ALA A 192 3.45 7.20 -4.85
N ALA A 193 2.48 8.09 -5.03
CA ALA A 193 1.10 7.76 -5.42
C ALA A 193 0.99 6.97 -6.75
N LEU A 194 2.03 6.92 -7.56
CA LEU A 194 2.08 6.12 -8.79
C LEU A 194 2.53 4.66 -8.53
N ALA A 195 3.01 4.35 -7.33
CA ALA A 195 3.45 2.99 -7.01
C ALA A 195 2.30 1.98 -7.09
N ALA A 196 1.05 2.41 -6.84
CA ALA A 196 -0.12 1.53 -6.83
C ALA A 196 -1.03 1.74 -8.06
N GLY A 197 -1.22 0.69 -8.86
CA GLY A 197 -2.40 0.50 -9.71
C GLY A 197 -2.44 1.20 -11.08
N VAL A 198 -1.45 1.99 -11.50
CA VAL A 198 -1.45 2.60 -12.85
C VAL A 198 -0.35 2.00 -13.71
N ASP A 199 -0.72 1.54 -14.89
CA ASP A 199 0.22 0.96 -15.85
C ASP A 199 0.79 2.03 -16.78
N PHE A 200 1.95 2.58 -16.41
CA PHE A 200 2.74 3.46 -17.27
C PHE A 200 3.93 2.66 -17.85
N PRO A 201 3.94 2.36 -19.16
CA PRO A 201 5.05 1.65 -19.78
C PRO A 201 6.24 2.60 -19.99
N ALA A 202 7.13 2.70 -19.00
CA ALA A 202 8.33 3.52 -19.07
C ALA A 202 9.57 2.67 -19.34
N SER A 203 10.50 3.16 -20.19
CA SER A 203 11.82 2.56 -20.33
C SER A 203 12.78 3.04 -19.26
N GLN A 204 12.51 4.20 -18.68
CA GLN A 204 13.39 4.88 -17.74
C GLN A 204 12.63 5.38 -16.52
N VAL A 205 13.24 5.21 -15.35
CA VAL A 205 12.82 5.81 -14.09
C VAL A 205 13.92 6.72 -13.57
N ILE A 206 13.56 7.92 -13.13
CA ILE A 206 14.46 8.88 -12.48
C ILE A 206 13.92 9.18 -11.10
N PHE A 207 14.75 9.07 -10.08
CA PHE A 207 14.49 9.58 -8.74
C PHE A 207 15.14 10.95 -8.60
N ASP A 208 14.34 12.04 -8.69
CA ASP A 208 14.77 13.43 -8.38
C ASP A 208 15.05 13.60 -6.88
N SER A 209 14.35 12.85 -6.04
CA SER A 209 14.56 12.77 -4.60
C SER A 209 14.36 11.35 -4.11
N LEU A 210 15.12 10.94 -3.11
CA LEU A 210 14.94 9.67 -2.40
C LEU A 210 14.04 9.80 -1.16
N ALA A 211 13.51 11.01 -0.90
CA ALA A 211 12.49 11.24 0.12
C ALA A 211 11.09 11.29 -0.52
N MET A 212 10.09 10.71 0.18
CA MET A 212 8.68 10.81 -0.17
C MET A 212 7.90 11.43 1.00
N GLY A 213 7.44 12.66 0.81
CA GLY A 213 6.89 13.45 1.92
C GLY A 213 7.99 13.85 2.90
N ILE A 214 7.95 13.35 4.12
CA ILE A 214 8.91 13.67 5.19
C ILE A 214 9.89 12.53 5.49
N GLU A 215 9.71 11.37 4.87
CA GLU A 215 10.50 10.16 5.13
C GLU A 215 11.35 9.76 3.92
N TRP A 216 12.43 9.01 4.18
CA TRP A 216 13.18 8.36 3.13
C TRP A 216 12.43 7.16 2.57
N LEU A 217 12.61 6.88 1.28
CA LEU A 217 12.10 5.67 0.65
C LEU A 217 12.59 4.42 1.38
N SER A 218 11.68 3.52 1.64
CA SER A 218 12.01 2.15 2.01
C SER A 218 12.57 1.39 0.79
N VAL A 219 13.32 0.31 1.03
CA VAL A 219 13.83 -0.55 -0.04
C VAL A 219 12.67 -1.14 -0.85
N GLN A 220 11.57 -1.48 -0.19
CA GLN A 220 10.39 -2.03 -0.82
C GLN A 220 9.70 -1.05 -1.77
N GLU A 221 9.44 0.18 -1.33
CA GLU A 221 8.90 1.23 -2.20
C GLU A 221 9.81 1.51 -3.39
N PHE A 222 11.12 1.58 -3.14
CA PHE A 222 12.11 1.76 -4.20
C PHE A 222 12.05 0.64 -5.23
N GLU A 223 12.00 -0.64 -4.83
CA GLU A 223 11.90 -1.77 -5.74
C GLU A 223 10.58 -1.78 -6.52
N GLN A 224 9.46 -1.40 -5.91
CA GLN A 224 8.18 -1.21 -6.61
C GLN A 224 8.24 -0.10 -7.68
N MET A 225 8.87 1.03 -7.32
CA MET A 225 9.01 2.16 -8.24
C MET A 225 9.99 1.86 -9.38
N LEU A 226 11.13 1.28 -9.08
CA LEU A 226 12.11 0.90 -10.12
C LEU A 226 11.56 -0.19 -11.05
N GLY A 227 10.69 -1.06 -10.53
CA GLY A 227 9.99 -2.07 -11.31
C GLY A 227 9.10 -1.51 -12.41
N ARG A 228 8.85 -0.20 -12.42
CA ARG A 228 8.18 0.50 -13.53
C ARG A 228 9.10 0.71 -14.74
N ALA A 229 10.41 0.60 -14.57
CA ALA A 229 11.36 0.68 -15.68
C ALA A 229 11.43 -0.64 -16.46
N GLY A 230 11.23 -0.55 -17.76
CA GLY A 230 11.30 -1.72 -18.65
C GLY A 230 10.04 -2.60 -18.59
N ARG A 231 9.27 -2.58 -19.66
CA ARG A 231 8.11 -3.46 -19.83
C ARG A 231 8.38 -4.45 -20.95
N PRO A 232 8.19 -5.77 -20.72
CA PRO A 232 8.49 -6.81 -21.70
C PRO A 232 7.83 -6.59 -23.06
N ASP A 233 6.61 -6.04 -23.06
CA ASP A 233 5.85 -5.83 -24.31
C ASP A 233 6.28 -4.59 -25.09
N TYR A 234 7.01 -3.67 -24.48
CA TYR A 234 7.34 -2.36 -25.03
C TYR A 234 8.85 -2.12 -25.19
N HIS A 235 9.68 -2.61 -24.27
CA HIS A 235 11.09 -2.24 -24.16
C HIS A 235 12.02 -3.45 -24.17
N ASP A 236 13.28 -3.22 -24.51
CA ASP A 236 14.33 -4.25 -24.53
C ASP A 236 15.12 -4.23 -23.21
N GLU A 237 15.21 -3.07 -22.56
CA GLU A 237 15.90 -2.85 -21.30
C GLU A 237 15.17 -1.77 -20.47
N GLY A 238 15.43 -1.74 -19.19
CA GLY A 238 15.00 -0.68 -18.27
C GLY A 238 16.21 0.05 -17.70
N THR A 239 16.08 1.36 -17.49
CA THR A 239 17.17 2.16 -16.90
C THR A 239 16.63 2.96 -15.70
N VAL A 240 17.37 2.98 -14.60
CA VAL A 240 17.02 3.71 -13.38
C VAL A 240 18.16 4.65 -13.00
N TYR A 241 17.83 5.91 -12.77
CA TYR A 241 18.75 6.94 -12.29
C TYR A 241 18.35 7.46 -10.92
N LEU A 242 19.27 7.46 -9.97
CA LEU A 242 19.13 8.13 -8.69
C LEU A 242 19.94 9.44 -8.77
N LEU A 243 19.26 10.59 -8.71
CA LEU A 243 19.88 11.91 -8.66
C LEU A 243 20.08 12.31 -7.19
N VAL A 244 21.27 12.08 -6.68
CA VAL A 244 21.61 12.15 -5.26
C VAL A 244 22.36 13.46 -4.97
N GLU A 245 21.90 14.20 -3.99
CA GLU A 245 22.61 15.37 -3.48
C GLU A 245 23.63 14.93 -2.42
N PRO A 246 24.94 15.15 -2.65
CA PRO A 246 25.97 14.75 -1.68
C PRO A 246 25.73 15.44 -0.32
N ASP A 247 25.84 14.70 0.77
CA ASP A 247 25.57 15.16 2.13
C ASP A 247 24.18 15.79 2.30
N GLY A 248 23.26 15.55 1.35
CA GLY A 248 21.91 16.09 1.37
C GLY A 248 21.10 15.52 2.54
N SER A 249 20.57 16.39 3.40
CA SER A 249 19.60 16.03 4.43
C SER A 249 18.25 16.64 4.08
N TYR A 250 17.19 15.83 4.10
CA TYR A 250 15.86 16.32 3.72
C TYR A 250 15.11 16.92 4.90
N HIS A 251 15.25 16.37 6.09
CA HIS A 251 14.63 16.85 7.32
C HIS A 251 15.63 16.77 8.48
N GLY A 252 15.69 17.79 9.34
CA GLY A 252 16.68 17.86 10.41
C GLY A 252 16.61 16.79 11.50
N SER A 253 15.57 15.95 11.48
CA SER A 253 15.41 14.79 12.37
C SER A 253 15.90 13.46 11.76
N GLN A 254 16.33 13.47 10.49
CA GLN A 254 16.78 12.25 9.82
C GLN A 254 18.26 12.01 10.11
N GLU A 255 18.59 10.80 10.52
CA GLU A 255 19.96 10.39 10.86
C GLU A 255 20.83 10.12 9.63
N MET A 256 20.22 9.87 8.46
CA MET A 256 20.92 9.47 7.22
C MET A 256 20.91 10.60 6.19
N THR A 257 21.98 10.69 5.42
CA THR A 257 22.07 11.56 4.25
C THR A 257 21.52 10.86 2.99
N GLU A 258 21.20 11.63 1.93
CA GLU A 258 20.60 11.10 0.69
C GLU A 258 21.53 10.09 -0.01
N ASP A 259 22.84 10.27 0.05
CA ASP A 259 23.82 9.33 -0.49
C ASP A 259 23.90 8.03 0.32
N GLU A 260 23.82 8.08 1.66
CA GLU A 260 23.73 6.88 2.50
C GLU A 260 22.45 6.09 2.20
N VAL A 261 21.31 6.79 2.03
CA VAL A 261 20.05 6.19 1.61
C VAL A 261 20.17 5.55 0.23
N ALA A 262 20.78 6.24 -0.74
CA ALA A 262 21.00 5.67 -2.07
C ALA A 262 21.77 4.35 -2.02
N PHE A 263 22.81 4.27 -1.20
CA PHE A 263 23.57 3.02 -1.03
C PHE A 263 22.76 1.93 -0.32
N LYS A 264 21.94 2.28 0.68
CA LYS A 264 21.01 1.34 1.34
C LYS A 264 20.03 0.75 0.31
N LEU A 265 19.40 1.61 -0.50
CA LEU A 265 18.44 1.21 -1.53
C LEU A 265 19.07 0.30 -2.60
N LEU A 266 20.31 0.60 -3.01
CA LEU A 266 21.00 -0.19 -4.02
C LEU A 266 21.48 -1.55 -3.50
N LYS A 267 21.76 -1.69 -2.20
CA LYS A 267 22.07 -2.99 -1.59
C LYS A 267 20.86 -3.92 -1.67
N GLY A 268 19.64 -3.36 -1.64
CA GLY A 268 18.42 -4.13 -1.80
C GLY A 268 18.15 -5.10 -0.65
N GLU A 269 18.70 -4.85 0.54
CA GLU A 269 18.41 -5.65 1.73
C GLU A 269 16.97 -5.39 2.15
N MET A 270 16.09 -6.34 1.82
CA MET A 270 14.66 -6.23 2.08
C MET A 270 14.36 -6.42 3.57
N GLU A 271 13.44 -5.60 4.06
CA GLU A 271 12.92 -5.73 5.42
C GLU A 271 12.03 -6.97 5.55
N SER A 272 12.07 -7.58 6.73
CA SER A 272 11.18 -8.70 7.04
C SER A 272 9.75 -8.21 7.24
N VAL A 273 8.80 -8.88 6.61
CA VAL A 273 7.39 -8.65 6.84
C VAL A 273 7.00 -9.26 8.19
N ARG A 274 6.56 -8.42 9.10
CA ARG A 274 6.08 -8.82 10.42
C ARG A 274 4.82 -8.06 10.75
N THR A 275 3.73 -8.77 10.96
CA THR A 275 2.49 -8.16 11.43
C THR A 275 2.58 -7.92 12.92
N THR A 276 2.43 -6.67 13.32
CA THR A 276 2.44 -6.25 14.73
C THR A 276 1.06 -5.74 15.14
N TYR A 277 0.70 -6.01 16.38
CA TYR A 277 -0.54 -5.54 16.97
C TYR A 277 -0.23 -4.67 18.18
N ASP A 278 -0.74 -3.45 18.17
CA ASP A 278 -0.88 -2.64 19.37
C ASP A 278 -2.21 -2.96 20.09
N GLU A 279 -2.51 -2.26 21.17
CA GLU A 279 -3.76 -2.47 21.93
C GLU A 279 -4.99 -2.18 21.06
N SER A 280 -4.95 -1.11 20.28
CA SER A 280 -6.10 -0.66 19.47
C SER A 280 -6.43 -1.66 18.38
N SER A 281 -5.45 -2.05 17.57
CA SER A 281 -5.60 -2.99 16.46
C SER A 281 -5.98 -4.40 16.96
N ALA A 282 -5.43 -4.84 18.10
CA ALA A 282 -5.81 -6.10 18.71
C ALA A 282 -7.27 -6.13 19.15
N VAL A 283 -7.77 -5.04 19.71
CA VAL A 283 -9.18 -4.90 20.13
C VAL A 283 -10.10 -4.80 18.91
N GLU A 284 -9.72 -4.04 17.88
CA GLU A 284 -10.45 -3.92 16.61
C GLU A 284 -10.65 -5.28 15.95
N GLU A 285 -9.56 -6.02 15.73
CA GLU A 285 -9.61 -7.30 15.02
C GLU A 285 -10.29 -8.40 15.83
N THR A 286 -10.13 -8.40 17.17
CA THR A 286 -10.88 -9.32 18.04
C THR A 286 -12.39 -9.07 17.95
N LEU A 287 -12.83 -7.81 17.93
CA LEU A 287 -14.25 -7.48 17.74
C LEU A 287 -14.76 -7.92 16.37
N ALA A 288 -13.98 -7.70 15.31
CA ALA A 288 -14.34 -8.12 13.97
C ALA A 288 -14.48 -9.64 13.87
N ASN A 289 -13.55 -10.39 14.48
CA ASN A 289 -13.61 -11.84 14.53
C ASN A 289 -14.80 -12.37 15.35
N LEU A 290 -15.17 -11.69 16.45
CA LEU A 290 -16.41 -12.01 17.20
C LEU A 290 -17.67 -11.76 16.37
N VAL A 291 -17.73 -10.67 15.61
CA VAL A 291 -18.87 -10.36 14.74
C VAL A 291 -19.04 -11.39 13.63
N VAL A 292 -17.94 -11.86 13.04
CA VAL A 292 -17.98 -12.81 11.91
C VAL A 292 -18.13 -14.26 12.35
N ALA A 293 -17.43 -14.66 13.42
CA ALA A 293 -17.30 -16.06 13.80
C ALA A 293 -17.88 -16.41 15.20
N GLY A 294 -18.38 -15.43 15.94
CA GLY A 294 -18.96 -15.66 17.27
C GLY A 294 -17.98 -16.36 18.20
N THR A 295 -18.37 -17.50 18.73
CA THR A 295 -17.54 -18.29 19.68
C THR A 295 -16.26 -18.85 19.09
N GLU A 296 -16.12 -18.90 17.76
CA GLU A 296 -14.90 -19.32 17.06
C GLU A 296 -13.88 -18.19 16.89
N ALA A 297 -14.19 -16.97 17.33
CA ALA A 297 -13.29 -15.81 17.18
C ALA A 297 -11.89 -16.06 17.73
N LYS A 298 -11.75 -16.79 18.84
CA LYS A 298 -10.44 -17.17 19.36
C LYS A 298 -9.63 -17.99 18.35
N ARG A 299 -10.25 -18.93 17.64
CA ARG A 299 -9.59 -19.74 16.61
C ARG A 299 -9.11 -18.84 15.46
N LEU A 300 -9.89 -17.80 15.12
CA LEU A 300 -9.48 -16.84 14.11
C LEU A 300 -8.27 -16.03 14.57
N ASN A 301 -8.27 -15.55 15.81
CA ASN A 301 -7.13 -14.83 16.39
C ASN A 301 -5.87 -15.72 16.44
N ASP A 302 -6.02 -16.99 16.85
CA ASP A 302 -4.90 -17.94 16.99
C ASP A 302 -4.26 -18.32 15.62
N ARG A 303 -4.95 -18.10 14.49
CA ARG A 303 -4.46 -18.40 13.14
C ARG A 303 -3.90 -17.18 12.41
N MET A 304 -3.97 -16.00 13.00
CA MET A 304 -3.43 -14.78 12.40
C MET A 304 -1.90 -14.83 12.38
N VAL A 305 -1.31 -14.14 11.43
CA VAL A 305 0.17 -14.07 11.28
C VAL A 305 0.79 -13.35 12.47
N GLY A 306 0.19 -12.25 12.90
CA GLY A 306 0.61 -11.54 14.11
C GLY A 306 -0.02 -12.09 15.38
N GLU A 307 0.70 -11.98 16.49
CA GLU A 307 0.20 -12.42 17.80
C GLU A 307 -0.77 -11.39 18.40
N ILE A 308 -2.01 -11.79 18.59
CA ILE A 308 -3.04 -10.98 19.25
C ILE A 308 -3.15 -11.33 20.74
N PRO A 309 -3.05 -10.38 21.67
CA PRO A 309 -3.35 -10.58 23.08
C PRO A 309 -4.87 -10.71 23.32
N THR A 310 -5.48 -11.79 22.80
CA THR A 310 -6.93 -12.03 22.76
C THR A 310 -7.61 -11.83 24.11
N LYS A 311 -7.01 -12.30 25.20
CA LYS A 311 -7.60 -12.16 26.55
C LYS A 311 -7.68 -10.68 26.97
N HIS A 312 -6.67 -9.90 26.67
CA HIS A 312 -6.65 -8.46 26.97
C HIS A 312 -7.68 -7.72 26.09
N ALA A 313 -7.69 -8.02 24.81
CA ALA A 313 -8.66 -7.42 23.87
C ALA A 313 -10.12 -7.70 24.27
N LEU A 314 -10.44 -8.93 24.68
CA LEU A 314 -11.77 -9.25 25.22
C LEU A 314 -12.11 -8.48 26.49
N GLY A 315 -11.13 -8.29 27.39
CA GLY A 315 -11.30 -7.46 28.57
C GLY A 315 -11.67 -6.02 28.26
N LYS A 316 -10.98 -5.42 27.30
CA LYS A 316 -11.27 -4.06 26.81
C LYS A 316 -12.64 -3.95 26.14
N LEU A 317 -13.00 -4.91 25.30
CA LEU A 317 -14.33 -4.93 24.64
C LEU A 317 -15.49 -5.03 25.65
N LEU A 318 -15.30 -5.79 26.74
CA LEU A 318 -16.26 -5.86 27.86
C LEU A 318 -16.32 -4.51 28.61
N GLU A 319 -15.17 -3.90 28.91
CA GLU A 319 -15.07 -2.59 29.55
C GLU A 319 -15.79 -1.51 28.74
N PHE A 320 -15.60 -1.50 27.42
CA PHE A 320 -16.26 -0.56 26.52
C PHE A 320 -17.76 -0.84 26.31
N GLY A 321 -18.25 -2.02 26.70
CA GLY A 321 -19.65 -2.44 26.50
C GLY A 321 -19.94 -2.81 25.03
N PHE A 322 -18.93 -3.16 24.26
CA PHE A 322 -19.11 -3.60 22.87
C PHE A 322 -19.39 -5.09 22.75
N ILE A 323 -19.19 -5.85 23.83
CA ILE A 323 -19.60 -7.25 23.91
C ILE A 323 -20.28 -7.54 25.25
N GLU A 324 -21.13 -8.57 25.27
CA GLU A 324 -21.71 -9.18 26.45
C GLU A 324 -21.31 -10.65 26.49
N GLY A 325 -20.37 -11.01 27.35
CA GLY A 325 -19.69 -12.31 27.28
C GLY A 325 -18.82 -12.40 26.03
N LEU A 326 -19.21 -13.22 25.06
CA LEU A 326 -18.57 -13.33 23.74
C LEU A 326 -19.48 -12.86 22.60
N GLU A 327 -20.64 -12.31 22.90
CA GLU A 327 -21.58 -11.84 21.90
C GLU A 327 -21.44 -10.32 21.70
N PRO A 328 -21.26 -9.84 20.46
CA PRO A 328 -21.21 -8.42 20.16
C PRO A 328 -22.53 -7.72 20.53
N SER A 329 -22.44 -6.60 21.24
CA SER A 329 -23.59 -5.73 21.53
C SER A 329 -24.00 -4.97 20.25
N ARG A 330 -25.17 -4.29 20.30
CA ARG A 330 -25.58 -3.42 19.19
C ARG A 330 -24.56 -2.35 18.84
N LEU A 331 -23.88 -1.81 19.85
CA LEU A 331 -22.80 -0.84 19.65
C LEU A 331 -21.57 -1.53 19.07
N GLY A 332 -21.19 -2.72 19.55
CA GLY A 332 -20.10 -3.50 18.98
C GLY A 332 -20.32 -3.81 17.48
N TYR A 333 -21.54 -4.21 17.10
CA TYR A 333 -21.87 -4.39 15.68
C TYR A 333 -21.72 -3.08 14.88
N ALA A 334 -22.14 -1.94 15.43
CA ALA A 334 -22.01 -0.65 14.75
C ALA A 334 -20.53 -0.24 14.58
N VAL A 335 -19.74 -0.34 15.64
CA VAL A 335 -18.30 -0.04 15.62
C VAL A 335 -17.59 -0.91 14.59
N CYS A 336 -17.80 -2.22 14.62
CA CYS A 336 -17.19 -3.15 13.66
C CYS A 336 -17.59 -2.85 12.21
N ARG A 337 -18.88 -2.59 11.96
CA ARG A 337 -19.40 -2.33 10.60
C ARG A 337 -18.84 -1.05 9.98
N HIS A 338 -18.55 -0.04 10.79
CA HIS A 338 -18.05 1.25 10.33
C HIS A 338 -16.52 1.37 10.41
N PHE A 339 -15.81 0.29 10.74
CA PHE A 339 -14.34 0.29 10.88
C PHE A 339 -13.83 1.35 11.85
N LEU A 340 -14.59 1.60 12.91
CA LEU A 340 -14.16 2.51 13.97
C LEU A 340 -13.20 1.76 14.90
N ALA A 341 -12.11 2.41 15.30
CA ALA A 341 -11.28 1.90 16.38
C ALA A 341 -12.12 1.86 17.67
N PRO A 342 -12.16 0.71 18.39
CA PRO A 342 -13.03 0.59 19.56
C PRO A 342 -12.73 1.61 20.66
N GLY A 343 -11.46 2.00 20.87
CA GLY A 343 -11.06 3.04 21.80
C GLY A 343 -11.66 4.41 21.46
N GLU A 344 -11.52 4.83 20.21
CA GLU A 344 -12.10 6.07 19.68
C GLU A 344 -13.64 6.07 19.79
N ALA A 345 -14.27 4.96 19.37
CA ALA A 345 -15.72 4.82 19.48
C ALA A 345 -16.20 4.93 20.94
N PHE A 346 -15.44 4.37 21.90
CA PHE A 346 -15.74 4.50 23.31
C PHE A 346 -15.57 5.95 23.79
N ALA A 347 -14.51 6.64 23.42
CA ALA A 347 -14.27 8.06 23.74
C ALA A 347 -15.40 8.95 23.17
N MET A 348 -15.81 8.71 21.90
CA MET A 348 -16.95 9.40 21.30
C MET A 348 -18.25 9.20 22.11
N LEU A 349 -18.56 7.98 22.50
CA LEU A 349 -19.76 7.67 23.28
C LEU A 349 -19.72 8.30 24.66
N ASP A 350 -18.57 8.33 25.30
CA ASP A 350 -18.39 8.95 26.61
C ASP A 350 -18.55 10.48 26.52
N GLY A 351 -17.96 11.12 25.49
CA GLY A 351 -18.16 12.54 25.19
C GLY A 351 -19.63 12.89 24.97
N ILE A 352 -20.35 12.08 24.18
CA ILE A 352 -21.78 12.26 23.94
C ILE A 352 -22.59 12.14 25.27
N ARG A 353 -22.28 11.14 26.09
CA ARG A 353 -22.95 10.95 27.40
C ARG A 353 -22.69 12.10 28.37
N LYS A 354 -21.53 12.70 28.32
CA LYS A 354 -21.15 13.89 29.11
C LYS A 354 -21.76 15.19 28.57
N GLY A 355 -22.37 15.16 27.39
CA GLY A 355 -22.94 16.32 26.73
C GLY A 355 -21.93 17.25 26.11
N SER A 356 -20.74 16.73 25.78
CA SER A 356 -19.70 17.48 25.08
C SER A 356 -20.17 17.93 23.70
N HIS A 357 -19.68 19.09 23.24
CA HIS A 357 -20.01 19.55 21.89
C HIS A 357 -19.33 18.66 20.84
N PRO A 358 -19.97 18.34 19.70
CA PRO A 358 -19.39 17.45 18.68
C PRO A 358 -17.99 17.88 18.20
N TYR A 359 -17.71 19.20 18.13
CA TYR A 359 -16.36 19.69 17.76
C TYR A 359 -15.31 19.40 18.83
N ASP A 360 -15.69 19.43 20.12
CA ASP A 360 -14.76 19.10 21.20
C ASP A 360 -14.41 17.62 21.17
N ILE A 361 -15.39 16.74 20.90
CA ILE A 361 -15.17 15.29 20.77
C ILE A 361 -14.20 14.99 19.60
N VAL A 362 -14.40 15.64 18.45
CA VAL A 362 -13.51 15.46 17.31
C VAL A 362 -12.11 16.01 17.59
N ALA A 363 -12.02 17.17 18.25
CA ALA A 363 -10.73 17.75 18.62
C ALA A 363 -9.95 16.88 19.61
N ASP A 364 -10.64 16.29 20.59
CA ASP A 364 -10.00 15.39 21.56
C ASP A 364 -9.45 14.13 20.86
N LEU A 365 -10.17 13.56 19.89
CA LEU A 365 -9.72 12.39 19.13
C LEU A 365 -8.50 12.68 18.23
N GLU A 366 -8.47 13.85 17.59
CA GLU A 366 -7.36 14.25 16.71
C GLU A 366 -6.11 14.68 17.49
N LEU A 367 -6.26 15.14 18.74
CA LEU A 367 -5.13 15.60 19.57
C LEU A 367 -4.51 14.45 20.39
N ASP A 368 -5.27 13.41 20.71
CA ASP A 368 -4.75 12.22 21.42
C ASP A 368 -3.83 11.37 20.53
N ASP A 369 -3.89 11.53 19.19
CA ASP A 369 -3.00 10.85 18.23
C ASP A 369 -1.60 11.52 18.12
N GLU A 370 -1.34 12.64 18.79
CA GLU A 370 -0.05 13.37 18.73
C GLU A 370 0.87 13.15 19.96
N GLU A 371 0.52 12.31 20.94
CA GLU A 371 1.37 11.89 22.06
C GLU A 371 1.95 10.47 21.85
#